data_bda3ada6898d72de7d795742e89477c0
#
_entry.id   bda3ada6898d72de7d795742e89477c0
#
_cell.length_a   1.000
_cell.length_b   1.000
_cell.length_c   1.000
_cell.angle_alpha   90.00
_cell.angle_beta   90.00
_cell.angle_gamma   90.00
#
_symmetry.space_group_name_H-M   'P 1'
#
loop_
_entity.id
_entity.type
_entity.pdbx_description
1 polymer ?
#
loop_
_entity_poly.entity_id
_entity_poly.type
_entity_poly.pdbx_seq_one_letter_code
_entity_poly.pdbx_strand_id
1 'polypeptide(L)'
;MSSQNLVSAALAPEAKEDIARNLGQAKLKLDFLLTLQADQIRGLYKASNGYAPFIEKAYAAAIEHPDILPGVFALEEFKKDYCLVKDLEPIGIQIDQLAEGIRNTRLAVNSDAMEGALEIYSAIKQHRDKVPGLNVLADEMAVFFKRTRRKEKKTLQ
;
A
#
# COMPACT_ATOMS: atom_id res chain seq x y z
N MET A 1 -4.15 26.35 20.03
CA MET A 1 -4.90 25.60 19.01
C MET A 1 -5.01 24.18 19.55
N SER A 2 -6.21 23.61 19.68
CA SER A 2 -6.33 22.23 20.13
C SER A 2 -5.72 21.35 19.04
N SER A 3 -4.74 20.52 19.38
CA SER A 3 -4.19 19.53 18.46
C SER A 3 -5.36 18.63 18.04
N GLN A 4 -5.64 18.58 16.75
CA GLN A 4 -6.70 17.76 16.21
C GLN A 4 -6.16 16.33 16.14
N ASN A 5 -6.38 15.53 17.20
CA ASN A 5 -6.05 14.11 17.17
C ASN A 5 -7.00 13.42 16.18
N LEU A 6 -6.46 13.06 15.01
CA LEU A 6 -7.22 12.44 13.92
C LEU A 6 -7.51 10.97 14.19
N VAL A 7 -6.62 10.27 14.90
CA VAL A 7 -6.76 8.83 15.18
C VAL A 7 -6.42 8.55 16.63
N SER A 8 -7.42 8.08 17.39
CA SER A 8 -7.24 7.59 18.75
C SER A 8 -7.50 6.09 18.78
N ALA A 9 -6.51 5.29 18.39
CA ALA A 9 -6.61 3.84 18.34
C ALA A 9 -5.32 3.18 18.84
N ALA A 10 -5.45 1.99 19.39
CA ALA A 10 -4.35 1.12 19.75
C ALA A 10 -4.54 -0.25 19.12
N LEU A 11 -3.48 -0.84 18.61
CA LEU A 11 -3.48 -2.20 18.09
C LEU A 11 -2.89 -3.13 19.14
N ALA A 12 -3.72 -4.03 19.68
CA ALA A 12 -3.29 -5.02 20.64
C ALA A 12 -2.25 -5.98 20.03
N PRO A 13 -1.25 -6.44 20.80
CA PRO A 13 -0.22 -7.35 20.30
C PRO A 13 -0.80 -8.60 19.64
N GLU A 14 -1.80 -9.20 20.26
CA GLU A 14 -2.49 -10.41 19.77
C GLU A 14 -3.17 -10.15 18.41
N ALA A 15 -3.85 -9.00 18.26
CA ALA A 15 -4.49 -8.61 17.01
C ALA A 15 -3.45 -8.37 15.90
N LYS A 16 -2.29 -7.80 16.23
CA LYS A 16 -1.18 -7.63 15.29
C LYS A 16 -0.67 -8.98 14.78
N GLU A 17 -0.49 -9.95 15.68
CA GLU A 17 -0.02 -11.29 15.32
C GLU A 17 -1.05 -12.04 14.48
N ASP A 18 -2.34 -11.93 14.81
CA ASP A 18 -3.43 -12.55 14.06
C ASP A 18 -3.55 -11.98 12.65
N ILE A 19 -3.45 -10.67 12.50
CA ILE A 19 -3.43 -10.02 11.17
C ILE A 19 -2.24 -10.52 10.35
N ALA A 20 -1.04 -10.56 10.95
CA ALA A 20 0.15 -11.03 10.26
C ALA A 20 0.03 -12.50 9.83
N ARG A 21 -0.54 -13.36 10.68
CA ARG A 21 -0.82 -14.76 10.39
C ARG A 21 -1.81 -14.91 9.24
N ASN A 22 -2.91 -14.18 9.26
CA ASN A 22 -3.94 -14.23 8.22
C ASN A 22 -3.42 -13.75 6.86
N LEU A 23 -2.62 -12.70 6.84
CA LEU A 23 -1.94 -12.24 5.62
C LEU A 23 -0.93 -13.27 5.11
N GLY A 24 -0.20 -13.92 6.00
CA GLY A 24 0.70 -15.03 5.67
C GLY A 24 -0.04 -16.22 5.05
N GLN A 25 -1.18 -16.59 5.62
CA GLN A 25 -2.04 -17.67 5.09
C GLN A 25 -2.62 -17.31 3.72
N ALA A 26 -3.06 -16.07 3.53
CA ALA A 26 -3.54 -15.61 2.23
C ALA A 26 -2.43 -15.71 1.16
N LYS A 27 -1.21 -15.29 1.50
CA LYS A 27 -0.05 -15.38 0.61
C LYS A 27 0.29 -16.83 0.23
N LEU A 28 0.16 -17.78 1.17
CA LEU A 28 0.39 -19.21 0.89
C LEU A 28 -0.65 -19.81 -0.06
N LYS A 29 -1.89 -19.33 -0.02
CA LYS A 29 -2.96 -19.76 -0.95
C LYS A 29 -2.81 -19.13 -2.34
N LEU A 30 -2.06 -18.07 -2.44
CA LEU A 30 -1.78 -17.32 -3.67
C LEU A 30 -0.31 -17.51 -4.10
N ASP A 31 0.22 -18.73 -4.00
CA ASP A 31 1.63 -19.08 -4.27
C ASP A 31 2.03 -18.89 -5.74
N PHE A 32 1.04 -18.83 -6.64
CA PHE A 32 1.20 -18.57 -8.06
C PHE A 32 1.37 -17.08 -8.42
N LEU A 33 1.30 -16.15 -7.47
CA LEU A 33 1.45 -14.71 -7.75
C LEU A 33 2.83 -14.40 -8.34
N LEU A 34 2.84 -13.62 -9.41
CA LEU A 34 4.04 -13.22 -10.13
C LEU A 34 4.50 -11.82 -9.74
N THR A 35 5.82 -11.62 -9.73
CA THR A 35 6.44 -10.30 -9.69
C THR A 35 7.03 -10.00 -11.06
N LEU A 36 6.42 -9.07 -11.79
CA LEU A 36 6.84 -8.70 -13.14
C LEU A 36 7.69 -7.43 -13.11
N GLN A 37 8.74 -7.41 -13.93
CA GLN A 37 9.54 -6.22 -14.17
C GLN A 37 8.83 -5.27 -15.16
N ALA A 38 9.22 -3.99 -15.15
CA ALA A 38 8.56 -2.95 -15.95
C ALA A 38 8.60 -3.21 -17.48
N ASP A 39 9.63 -3.86 -17.98
CA ASP A 39 9.75 -4.29 -19.38
C ASP A 39 8.81 -5.47 -19.70
N GLN A 40 8.69 -6.45 -18.81
CA GLN A 40 7.73 -7.54 -18.94
C GLN A 40 6.30 -7.03 -18.97
N ILE A 41 5.93 -6.11 -18.05
CA ILE A 41 4.60 -5.48 -18.02
C ILE A 41 4.30 -4.74 -19.34
N ARG A 42 5.31 -4.10 -19.95
CA ARG A 42 5.13 -3.40 -21.23
C ARG A 42 4.85 -4.33 -22.40
N GLY A 43 5.33 -5.57 -22.33
CA GLY A 43 5.12 -6.60 -23.35
C GLY A 43 3.75 -7.30 -23.26
N LEU A 44 2.99 -7.13 -22.16
CA LEU A 44 1.69 -7.77 -21.99
C LEU A 44 0.61 -7.03 -22.80
N TYR A 45 -0.35 -7.82 -23.32
CA TYR A 45 -1.59 -7.24 -23.82
C TYR A 45 -2.35 -6.56 -22.68
N LYS A 46 -2.62 -5.27 -22.84
CA LYS A 46 -3.31 -4.49 -21.83
C LYS A 46 -4.82 -4.67 -21.96
N ALA A 47 -5.36 -5.63 -21.24
CA ALA A 47 -6.79 -5.71 -21.00
C ALA A 47 -7.17 -4.72 -19.89
N SER A 48 -7.34 -3.43 -20.23
CA SER A 48 -7.94 -2.45 -19.31
C SER A 48 -9.41 -2.80 -19.06
N ASN A 49 -10.02 -2.22 -18.01
CA ASN A 49 -11.43 -2.47 -17.65
C ASN A 49 -12.43 -2.36 -18.82
N GLY A 50 -12.09 -1.64 -19.88
CA GLY A 50 -12.88 -1.56 -21.11
C GLY A 50 -12.93 -2.85 -21.94
N TYR A 51 -11.98 -3.77 -21.75
CA TYR A 51 -11.95 -5.03 -22.49
C TYR A 51 -12.57 -6.22 -21.75
N ALA A 52 -12.96 -6.07 -20.50
CA ALA A 52 -13.60 -7.13 -19.73
C ALA A 52 -14.87 -7.68 -20.45
N PRO A 53 -15.80 -6.84 -21.00
CA PRO A 53 -16.94 -7.34 -21.74
C PRO A 53 -16.58 -8.07 -23.04
N PHE A 54 -15.48 -7.72 -23.68
CA PHE A 54 -14.98 -8.43 -24.87
C PHE A 54 -14.50 -9.83 -24.51
N ILE A 55 -13.70 -9.96 -23.44
CA ILE A 55 -13.21 -11.27 -22.96
C ILE A 55 -14.38 -12.15 -22.52
N GLU A 56 -15.38 -11.57 -21.85
CA GLU A 56 -16.59 -12.29 -21.42
C GLU A 56 -17.39 -12.85 -22.60
N LYS A 57 -17.57 -12.05 -23.66
CA LYS A 57 -18.23 -12.50 -24.90
C LYS A 57 -17.42 -13.57 -25.62
N ALA A 58 -16.09 -13.42 -25.67
CA ALA A 58 -15.22 -14.43 -26.25
C ALA A 58 -15.30 -15.76 -25.48
N TYR A 59 -15.35 -15.70 -24.15
CA TYR A 59 -15.51 -16.88 -23.30
C TYR A 59 -16.86 -17.58 -23.60
N ALA A 60 -17.98 -16.82 -23.62
CA ALA A 60 -19.28 -17.37 -23.93
C ALA A 60 -19.31 -18.04 -25.32
N ALA A 61 -18.76 -17.38 -26.33
CA ALA A 61 -18.69 -17.92 -27.68
C ALA A 61 -17.84 -19.21 -27.76
N ALA A 62 -16.74 -19.26 -27.04
CA ALA A 62 -15.86 -20.44 -26.99
C ALA A 62 -16.52 -21.65 -26.30
N ILE A 63 -17.42 -21.40 -25.35
CA ILE A 63 -18.20 -22.47 -24.69
C ILE A 63 -19.35 -22.94 -25.55
N GLU A 64 -20.10 -22.00 -26.19
CA GLU A 64 -21.27 -22.33 -26.99
C GLU A 64 -20.90 -22.97 -28.34
N HIS A 65 -19.77 -22.58 -28.93
CA HIS A 65 -19.33 -22.95 -30.26
C HIS A 65 -17.86 -23.43 -30.28
N PRO A 66 -17.48 -24.49 -29.56
CA PRO A 66 -16.11 -24.96 -29.52
C PRO A 66 -15.58 -25.40 -30.90
N ASP A 67 -16.47 -25.75 -31.83
CA ASP A 67 -16.18 -26.18 -33.20
C ASP A 67 -15.64 -25.06 -34.11
N ILE A 68 -15.85 -23.80 -33.77
CA ILE A 68 -15.25 -22.67 -34.52
C ILE A 68 -13.81 -22.40 -34.17
N LEU A 69 -13.32 -23.00 -33.09
CA LEU A 69 -11.98 -22.74 -32.59
C LEU A 69 -10.92 -23.52 -33.42
N PRO A 70 -9.77 -22.91 -33.71
CA PRO A 70 -8.68 -23.64 -34.35
C PRO A 70 -8.27 -24.85 -33.49
N GLY A 71 -7.95 -25.99 -34.13
CA GLY A 71 -7.57 -27.21 -33.41
C GLY A 71 -6.35 -27.09 -32.49
N VAL A 72 -5.54 -26.06 -32.68
CA VAL A 72 -4.40 -25.73 -31.82
C VAL A 72 -4.75 -24.79 -30.66
N PHE A 73 -6.00 -24.32 -30.56
CA PHE A 73 -6.44 -23.41 -29.51
C PHE A 73 -6.59 -24.15 -28.18
N ALA A 74 -5.87 -23.67 -27.16
CA ALA A 74 -5.88 -24.26 -25.82
C ALA A 74 -7.11 -23.75 -25.01
N LEU A 75 -8.31 -24.26 -25.34
CA LEU A 75 -9.56 -23.85 -24.71
C LEU A 75 -9.55 -23.98 -23.17
N GLU A 76 -8.97 -25.05 -22.65
CA GLU A 76 -8.94 -25.29 -21.20
C GLU A 76 -8.02 -24.27 -20.47
N GLU A 77 -6.93 -23.85 -21.08
CA GLU A 77 -6.08 -22.80 -20.51
C GLU A 77 -6.82 -21.45 -20.55
N PHE A 78 -7.48 -21.12 -21.66
CA PHE A 78 -8.30 -19.89 -21.74
C PHE A 78 -9.42 -19.86 -20.68
N LYS A 79 -10.06 -21.01 -20.41
CA LYS A 79 -11.06 -21.11 -19.32
C LYS A 79 -10.44 -20.86 -17.95
N LYS A 80 -9.27 -21.44 -17.67
CA LYS A 80 -8.57 -21.22 -16.40
C LYS A 80 -8.20 -19.76 -16.22
N ASP A 81 -7.64 -19.12 -17.25
CA ASP A 81 -7.26 -17.72 -17.22
C ASP A 81 -8.46 -16.81 -16.96
N TYR A 82 -9.57 -17.07 -17.66
CA TYR A 82 -10.81 -16.32 -17.46
C TYR A 82 -11.35 -16.45 -16.03
N CYS A 83 -11.44 -17.66 -15.51
CA CYS A 83 -11.91 -17.91 -14.16
C CYS A 83 -10.97 -17.25 -13.12
N LEU A 84 -9.65 -17.40 -13.30
CA LEU A 84 -8.67 -16.85 -12.37
C LEU A 84 -8.75 -15.32 -12.30
N VAL A 85 -8.94 -14.63 -13.43
CA VAL A 85 -9.14 -13.17 -13.45
C VAL A 85 -10.37 -12.78 -12.62
N LYS A 86 -11.51 -13.49 -12.82
CA LYS A 86 -12.75 -13.24 -12.08
C LYS A 86 -12.60 -13.50 -10.58
N ASP A 87 -11.84 -14.51 -10.19
CA ASP A 87 -11.60 -14.86 -8.78
C ASP A 87 -10.63 -13.87 -8.11
N LEU A 88 -9.61 -13.39 -8.84
CA LEU A 88 -8.64 -12.44 -8.30
C LEU A 88 -9.17 -11.01 -8.18
N GLU A 89 -10.12 -10.60 -9.02
CA GLU A 89 -10.65 -9.23 -9.02
C GLU A 89 -11.22 -8.80 -7.65
N PRO A 90 -12.16 -9.53 -7.02
CA PRO A 90 -12.69 -9.15 -5.71
C PRO A 90 -11.64 -9.23 -4.59
N ILE A 91 -10.68 -10.13 -4.69
CA ILE A 91 -9.57 -10.25 -3.74
C ILE A 91 -8.66 -9.03 -3.85
N GLY A 92 -8.30 -8.65 -5.08
CA GLY A 92 -7.48 -7.46 -5.35
C GLY A 92 -8.12 -6.19 -4.80
N ILE A 93 -9.42 -5.98 -5.05
CA ILE A 93 -10.17 -4.83 -4.53
C ILE A 93 -10.09 -4.77 -2.99
N GLN A 94 -10.28 -5.87 -2.29
CA GLN A 94 -10.21 -5.90 -0.83
C GLN A 94 -8.80 -5.58 -0.32
N ILE A 95 -7.76 -6.11 -0.97
CA ILE A 95 -6.36 -5.85 -0.60
C ILE A 95 -6.02 -4.38 -0.83
N ASP A 96 -6.43 -3.80 -1.95
CA ASP A 96 -6.16 -2.39 -2.28
C ASP A 96 -6.86 -1.45 -1.29
N GLN A 97 -8.12 -1.72 -0.94
CA GLN A 97 -8.87 -0.96 0.07
C GLN A 97 -8.19 -1.02 1.44
N LEU A 98 -7.76 -2.22 1.86
CA LEU A 98 -7.03 -2.40 3.13
C LEU A 98 -5.69 -1.66 3.12
N ALA A 99 -4.93 -1.77 2.04
CA ALA A 99 -3.64 -1.11 1.87
C ALA A 99 -3.79 0.42 1.86
N GLU A 100 -4.82 0.95 1.20
CA GLU A 100 -5.13 2.37 1.21
C GLU A 100 -5.52 2.86 2.61
N GLY A 101 -6.39 2.15 3.31
CA GLY A 101 -6.79 2.47 4.68
C GLY A 101 -5.60 2.53 5.63
N ILE A 102 -4.71 1.53 5.57
CA ILE A 102 -3.48 1.51 6.37
C ILE A 102 -2.58 2.70 6.01
N ARG A 103 -2.41 3.01 4.74
CA ARG A 103 -1.57 4.12 4.27
C ARG A 103 -2.09 5.46 4.78
N ASN A 104 -3.39 5.72 4.63
CA ASN A 104 -4.02 6.95 5.07
C ASN A 104 -4.00 7.09 6.60
N THR A 105 -4.29 6.02 7.33
CA THR A 105 -4.22 6.01 8.79
C THR A 105 -2.80 6.28 9.29
N ARG A 106 -1.77 5.67 8.66
CA ARG A 106 -0.37 5.94 9.00
C ARG A 106 0.02 7.39 8.77
N LEU A 107 -0.48 8.03 7.71
CA LEU A 107 -0.25 9.47 7.47
C LEU A 107 -0.87 10.31 8.56
N ALA A 108 -2.11 10.04 8.95
CA ALA A 108 -2.80 10.75 10.02
C ALA A 108 -2.08 10.60 11.37
N VAL A 109 -1.79 9.37 11.78
CA VAL A 109 -1.07 9.09 13.05
C VAL A 109 0.33 9.70 13.07
N ASN A 110 1.05 9.70 11.94
CA ASN A 110 2.35 10.36 11.85
C ASN A 110 2.23 11.89 11.99
N SER A 111 1.16 12.50 11.47
CA SER A 111 0.87 13.93 11.66
C SER A 111 0.62 14.25 13.12
N ASP A 112 -0.26 13.50 13.78
CA ASP A 112 -0.58 13.68 15.20
C ASP A 112 0.68 13.53 16.08
N ALA A 113 1.49 12.50 15.79
CA ALA A 113 2.75 12.27 16.50
C ALA A 113 3.78 13.41 16.26
N MET A 114 3.80 13.98 15.07
CA MET A 114 4.70 15.10 14.75
C MET A 114 4.29 16.38 15.48
N GLU A 115 2.98 16.67 15.58
CA GLU A 115 2.49 17.79 16.39
C GLU A 115 2.91 17.65 17.85
N GLY A 116 2.66 16.48 18.46
CA GLY A 116 3.09 16.21 19.83
C GLY A 116 4.61 16.32 20.01
N ALA A 117 5.39 15.81 19.04
CA ALA A 117 6.84 15.93 19.09
C ALA A 117 7.33 17.41 19.01
N LEU A 118 6.66 18.24 18.24
CA LEU A 118 6.97 19.68 18.16
C LEU A 118 6.64 20.41 19.46
N GLU A 119 5.54 20.07 20.11
CA GLU A 119 5.19 20.63 21.44
C GLU A 119 6.23 20.23 22.49
N ILE A 120 6.60 18.93 22.52
CA ILE A 120 7.66 18.42 23.42
C ILE A 120 9.00 19.15 23.15
N TYR A 121 9.39 19.30 21.88
CA TYR A 121 10.60 20.00 21.51
C TYR A 121 10.55 21.48 21.94
N SER A 122 9.43 22.13 21.84
CA SER A 122 9.23 23.50 22.34
C SER A 122 9.44 23.58 23.86
N ALA A 123 8.87 22.64 24.62
CA ALA A 123 9.05 22.55 26.07
C ALA A 123 10.51 22.28 26.44
N ILE A 124 11.21 21.38 25.74
CA ILE A 124 12.64 21.11 25.93
C ILE A 124 13.46 22.40 25.74
N LYS A 125 13.21 23.18 24.69
CA LYS A 125 13.91 24.45 24.45
C LYS A 125 13.66 25.50 25.54
N GLN A 126 12.47 25.57 26.08
CA GLN A 126 12.14 26.50 27.17
C GLN A 126 12.81 26.15 28.49
N HIS A 127 13.10 24.87 28.72
CA HIS A 127 13.66 24.39 29.99
C HIS A 127 15.12 23.94 29.86
N ARG A 128 15.77 24.12 28.71
CA ARG A 128 17.13 23.63 28.40
C ARG A 128 18.20 24.07 29.39
N ASP A 129 18.04 25.27 29.94
CA ASP A 129 19.02 25.86 30.89
C ASP A 129 18.69 25.57 32.36
N LYS A 130 17.48 25.00 32.62
CA LYS A 130 16.96 24.75 33.97
C LYS A 130 17.09 23.29 34.39
N VAL A 131 17.11 22.37 33.41
CA VAL A 131 17.12 20.93 33.66
C VAL A 131 18.37 20.33 33.02
N PRO A 132 19.22 19.64 33.80
CA PRO A 132 20.42 19.00 33.27
C PRO A 132 20.12 18.01 32.14
N GLY A 133 20.87 18.07 31.06
CA GLY A 133 20.77 17.18 29.91
C GLY A 133 19.81 17.65 28.81
N LEU A 134 18.86 18.57 29.09
CA LEU A 134 17.93 19.06 28.07
C LEU A 134 18.61 19.90 26.98
N ASN A 135 19.71 20.55 27.28
CA ASN A 135 20.51 21.27 26.28
C ASN A 135 21.04 20.33 25.19
N VAL A 136 21.60 19.17 25.60
CA VAL A 136 22.11 18.16 24.68
C VAL A 136 20.97 17.61 23.81
N LEU A 137 19.85 17.25 24.44
CA LEU A 137 18.67 16.74 23.75
C LEU A 137 18.09 17.76 22.75
N ALA A 138 18.03 19.05 23.13
CA ALA A 138 17.59 20.11 22.23
C ALA A 138 18.48 20.23 20.99
N ASP A 139 19.80 20.11 21.16
CA ASP A 139 20.77 20.20 20.06
C ASP A 139 20.70 18.96 19.14
N GLU A 140 20.52 17.78 19.69
CA GLU A 140 20.27 16.53 18.92
C GLU A 140 19.01 16.63 18.08
N MET A 141 17.90 17.09 18.65
CA MET A 141 16.64 17.27 17.93
C MET A 141 16.74 18.37 16.84
N ALA A 142 17.50 19.43 17.09
CA ALA A 142 17.70 20.52 16.12
C ALA A 142 18.35 20.05 14.80
N VAL A 143 19.12 18.98 14.82
CA VAL A 143 19.79 18.42 13.63
C VAL A 143 18.78 18.02 12.55
N PHE A 144 17.62 17.52 12.93
CA PHE A 144 16.58 17.08 11.98
C PHE A 144 16.04 18.25 11.14
N PHE A 145 15.90 19.44 11.72
CA PHE A 145 15.44 20.63 11.01
C PHE A 145 16.50 21.26 10.10
N LYS A 146 17.79 21.12 10.44
CA LYS A 146 18.89 21.61 9.59
C LYS A 146 19.00 20.85 8.28
N ARG A 147 18.70 19.54 8.24
CA ARG A 147 18.74 18.69 7.05
C ARG A 147 17.61 19.03 6.06
N THR A 148 16.44 19.35 6.55
CA THR A 148 15.28 19.70 5.70
C THR A 148 15.52 21.00 4.93
N ARG A 149 16.03 22.05 5.59
CA ARG A 149 16.38 23.34 4.96
C ARG A 149 17.40 23.21 3.82
N ARG A 150 18.33 22.24 3.88
CA ARG A 150 19.37 22.03 2.85
C ARG A 150 18.81 21.35 1.59
N LYS A 151 17.76 20.55 1.71
CA LYS A 151 17.07 19.93 0.56
C LYS A 151 16.25 20.96 -0.22
N GLU A 152 15.52 21.83 0.44
CA GLU A 152 14.73 22.88 -0.22
C GLU A 152 15.59 23.88 -1.01
N LYS A 153 16.78 24.26 -0.50
CA LYS A 153 17.71 25.11 -1.24
C LYS A 153 18.33 24.50 -2.49
N LYS A 154 18.36 23.14 -2.61
CA LYS A 154 18.88 22.46 -3.82
C LYS A 154 17.84 22.27 -4.92
N THR A 155 16.54 22.42 -4.63
CA THR A 155 15.44 22.29 -5.60
C THR A 155 15.11 23.62 -6.27
N LEU A 156 15.67 24.74 -5.80
CA LEU A 156 15.45 26.10 -6.33
C LEU A 156 16.66 26.67 -7.12
N GLN A 157 17.63 25.82 -7.49
CA GLN A 157 18.71 26.13 -8.43
C GLN A 157 18.64 25.17 -9.64
#